data_9622913e0e4836d01c5ac226a127b621
#
_entry.id   9622913e0e4836d01c5ac226a127b621
#
_cell.length_a   1.000
_cell.length_b   1.000
_cell.length_c   1.000
_cell.angle_alpha   90.00
_cell.angle_beta   90.00
_cell.angle_gamma   90.00
#
_symmetry.space_group_name_H-M   'P 1'
#
loop_
_entity.id
_entity.type
_entity.pdbx_description
1 polymer ?
#
loop_
_entity_poly.entity_id
_entity_poly.type
_entity_poly.pdbx_seq_one_letter_code
_entity_poly.pdbx_strand_id
1 'polypeptide(L)'
;LIGTQKNFRGSCQLAVLPEPVLSTRVRTGMEKQQEYRYSAVADDDSDILDLRAFRPGDNLNHIHWNLSLRTDDLIVRQYGEQIDVKKVILVDLSILNTAQYRSRMDAVYTAVASIANLYVENEVNTLILAWNGQKQSAEYLEVHDRTELNRAMIRLMQIPCSSRAGEHA
;
A
#
# COMPACT_ATOMS: atom_id res chain seq x y z
N LEU A 1 -16.83 7.64 57.54
CA LEU A 1 -16.60 7.12 56.22
C LEU A 1 -15.25 6.42 56.19
N ILE A 2 -15.25 5.09 56.26
CA ILE A 2 -14.05 4.25 56.15
C ILE A 2 -13.83 4.01 54.67
N GLY A 3 -12.88 4.73 54.06
CA GLY A 3 -12.47 4.51 52.68
C GLY A 3 -11.51 3.33 52.59
N THR A 4 -11.89 2.28 51.88
CA THR A 4 -11.01 1.15 51.59
C THR A 4 -10.19 1.47 50.36
N GLN A 5 -8.91 1.72 50.53
CA GLN A 5 -8.00 1.94 49.42
C GLN A 5 -7.51 0.58 48.89
N LYS A 6 -7.96 0.18 47.70
CA LYS A 6 -7.44 -1.01 47.02
C LYS A 6 -6.30 -0.58 46.07
N ASN A 7 -5.10 -1.02 46.38
CA ASN A 7 -3.96 -0.85 45.48
C ASN A 7 -3.97 -1.95 44.42
N PHE A 8 -4.18 -1.56 43.14
CA PHE A 8 -4.02 -2.47 42.01
C PHE A 8 -2.60 -2.37 41.51
N ARG A 9 -1.86 -3.47 41.51
CA ARG A 9 -0.59 -3.60 40.80
C ARG A 9 -0.90 -4.26 39.47
N GLY A 10 -0.90 -3.48 38.43
CA GLY A 10 -1.05 -3.95 37.05
C GLY A 10 0.01 -3.25 36.15
N SER A 11 0.51 -3.93 35.15
CA SER A 11 1.28 -3.33 34.08
C SER A 11 0.35 -3.11 32.88
N CYS A 12 0.38 -1.92 32.31
CA CYS A 12 -0.25 -1.66 31.01
C CYS A 12 0.83 -1.27 29.98
N GLN A 13 0.64 -1.69 28.75
CA GLN A 13 1.47 -1.23 27.65
C GLN A 13 0.74 -0.09 26.96
N LEU A 14 1.39 1.06 26.85
CA LEU A 14 0.90 2.22 26.11
C LEU A 14 1.71 2.33 24.82
N ALA A 15 1.03 2.25 23.69
CA ALA A 15 1.62 2.56 22.40
C ALA A 15 1.28 4.01 22.02
N VAL A 16 2.29 4.84 21.82
CA VAL A 16 2.13 6.20 21.31
C VAL A 16 2.43 6.16 19.82
N LEU A 17 1.40 6.38 19.01
CA LEU A 17 1.55 6.42 17.57
C LEU A 17 2.10 7.78 17.11
N PRO A 18 2.97 7.81 16.09
CA PRO A 18 3.45 9.05 15.51
C PRO A 18 2.31 9.82 14.84
N GLU A 19 2.30 11.14 14.98
CA GLU A 19 1.37 12.00 14.29
C GLU A 19 1.78 12.12 12.80
N PRO A 20 0.87 11.84 11.84
CA PRO A 20 1.18 11.97 10.44
C PRO A 20 1.49 13.41 10.05
N VAL A 21 2.62 13.62 9.38
CA VAL A 21 3.03 14.94 8.87
C VAL A 21 2.81 14.98 7.37
N LEU A 22 1.79 15.72 6.93
CA LEU A 22 1.46 15.87 5.52
C LEU A 22 2.31 16.98 4.88
N SER A 23 3.30 16.59 4.10
CA SER A 23 4.02 17.51 3.22
C SER A 23 3.24 17.74 1.93
N THR A 24 3.05 18.99 1.53
CA THR A 24 2.35 19.39 0.31
C THR A 24 2.97 18.75 -0.95
N ARG A 25 4.28 18.47 -0.94
CA ARG A 25 4.99 17.83 -2.06
C ARG A 25 4.63 16.35 -2.26
N VAL A 26 4.22 15.65 -1.21
CA VAL A 26 3.81 14.24 -1.30
C VAL A 26 2.41 14.11 -1.87
N ARG A 27 1.54 15.11 -1.65
CA ARG A 27 0.17 15.12 -2.20
C ARG A 27 0.10 15.19 -3.72
N THR A 28 1.04 15.90 -4.35
CA THR A 28 0.99 16.19 -5.80
C THR A 28 1.37 14.98 -6.68
N GLY A 29 1.97 13.93 -6.11
CA GLY A 29 2.41 12.74 -6.84
C GLY A 29 1.47 11.54 -6.74
N MET A 30 0.33 11.67 -6.03
CA MET A 30 -0.57 10.57 -5.75
C MET A 30 -1.92 10.71 -6.45
N GLU A 31 -1.90 10.93 -7.76
CA GLU A 31 -3.10 10.72 -8.56
C GLU A 31 -3.47 9.23 -8.52
N LYS A 32 -4.79 8.95 -8.38
CA LYS A 32 -5.32 7.59 -8.53
C LYS A 32 -4.88 7.06 -9.89
N GLN A 33 -3.78 6.34 -9.94
CA GLN A 33 -3.42 5.57 -11.11
C GLN A 33 -4.33 4.35 -11.13
N GLN A 34 -5.41 4.46 -11.88
CA GLN A 34 -6.19 3.31 -12.27
C GLN A 34 -5.34 2.53 -13.28
N GLU A 35 -4.78 1.43 -12.84
CA GLU A 35 -4.09 0.52 -13.74
C GLU A 35 -5.11 -0.48 -14.26
N TYR A 36 -5.24 -0.56 -15.59
CA TYR A 36 -6.06 -1.52 -16.28
C TYR A 36 -5.18 -2.61 -16.90
N ARG A 37 -5.60 -3.83 -16.76
CA ARG A 37 -4.97 -4.95 -17.47
C ARG A 37 -5.83 -5.30 -18.68
N TYR A 38 -5.20 -5.42 -19.84
CA TYR A 38 -5.91 -5.95 -21.01
C TYR A 38 -6.39 -7.37 -20.73
N SER A 39 -7.70 -7.61 -20.80
CA SER A 39 -8.28 -8.93 -20.69
C SER A 39 -8.60 -9.44 -22.09
N ALA A 40 -8.07 -10.64 -22.41
CA ALA A 40 -8.42 -11.33 -23.65
C ALA A 40 -9.80 -12.02 -23.56
N VAL A 41 -10.30 -12.21 -22.33
CA VAL A 41 -11.61 -12.79 -22.03
C VAL A 41 -12.44 -11.69 -21.39
N ALA A 42 -13.16 -10.93 -22.21
CA ALA A 42 -14.08 -9.92 -21.72
C ALA A 42 -15.44 -10.54 -21.49
N ASP A 43 -15.97 -10.37 -20.28
CA ASP A 43 -17.40 -10.45 -20.03
C ASP A 43 -18.06 -9.10 -20.39
N ASP A 44 -19.38 -9.13 -20.66
CA ASP A 44 -20.16 -7.97 -21.10
C ASP A 44 -20.10 -6.75 -20.16
N ASP A 45 -19.58 -6.94 -18.93
CA ASP A 45 -19.46 -5.92 -17.88
C ASP A 45 -18.06 -5.24 -17.83
N SER A 46 -17.14 -5.59 -18.73
CA SER A 46 -15.80 -5.02 -18.73
C SER A 46 -15.76 -3.64 -19.41
N ASP A 47 -15.03 -2.69 -18.84
CA ASP A 47 -14.85 -1.36 -19.40
C ASP A 47 -14.07 -1.41 -20.74
N ILE A 48 -14.56 -0.67 -21.73
CA ILE A 48 -13.85 -0.50 -23.00
C ILE A 48 -12.68 0.46 -22.75
N LEU A 49 -11.46 -0.06 -22.80
CA LEU A 49 -10.25 0.73 -22.60
C LEU A 49 -9.80 1.47 -23.85
N ASP A 50 -9.87 0.80 -24.99
CA ASP A 50 -9.31 1.32 -26.25
C ASP A 50 -10.01 0.69 -27.47
N LEU A 51 -9.78 1.33 -28.62
CA LEU A 51 -10.25 0.88 -29.93
C LEU A 51 -9.06 0.74 -30.87
N ARG A 52 -8.87 -0.42 -31.48
CA ARG A 52 -7.79 -0.64 -32.43
C ARG A 52 -8.25 -1.38 -33.68
N ALA A 53 -7.42 -1.34 -34.70
CA ALA A 53 -7.66 -2.13 -35.90
C ALA A 53 -7.62 -3.64 -35.60
N PHE A 54 -8.51 -4.37 -36.26
CA PHE A 54 -8.62 -5.82 -36.18
C PHE A 54 -7.33 -6.50 -36.63
N ARG A 55 -6.96 -7.57 -35.96
CA ARG A 55 -5.84 -8.44 -36.32
C ARG A 55 -6.33 -9.89 -36.45
N PRO A 56 -5.74 -10.68 -37.38
CA PRO A 56 -6.06 -12.10 -37.47
C PRO A 56 -5.87 -12.80 -36.11
N GLY A 57 -6.93 -13.44 -35.62
CA GLY A 57 -6.96 -14.09 -34.30
C GLY A 57 -7.77 -13.35 -33.25
N ASP A 58 -8.23 -12.13 -33.53
CA ASP A 58 -9.12 -11.39 -32.61
C ASP A 58 -10.51 -12.02 -32.59
N ASN A 59 -11.18 -11.89 -31.44
CA ASN A 59 -12.54 -12.35 -31.27
C ASN A 59 -13.52 -11.44 -32.04
N LEU A 60 -14.31 -12.04 -32.94
CA LEU A 60 -15.28 -11.31 -33.76
C LEU A 60 -16.40 -10.64 -32.92
N ASN A 61 -16.69 -11.15 -31.74
CA ASN A 61 -17.69 -10.56 -30.84
C ASN A 61 -17.23 -9.19 -30.29
N HIS A 62 -15.93 -8.92 -30.31
CA HIS A 62 -15.37 -7.65 -29.85
C HIS A 62 -15.34 -6.57 -30.94
N ILE A 63 -15.81 -6.88 -32.18
CA ILE A 63 -15.84 -5.88 -33.24
C ILE A 63 -16.85 -4.77 -32.91
N HIS A 64 -16.40 -3.55 -33.05
CA HIS A 64 -17.25 -2.36 -32.92
C HIS A 64 -17.91 -2.04 -34.25
N TRP A 65 -18.98 -2.82 -34.62
CA TRP A 65 -19.62 -2.77 -35.92
C TRP A 65 -20.01 -1.36 -36.36
N ASN A 66 -20.56 -0.55 -35.47
CA ASN A 66 -21.02 0.79 -35.80
C ASN A 66 -19.87 1.73 -36.22
N LEU A 67 -18.72 1.59 -35.60
CA LEU A 67 -17.53 2.38 -35.97
C LEU A 67 -16.86 1.80 -37.22
N SER A 68 -16.75 0.48 -37.30
CA SER A 68 -16.16 -0.20 -38.46
C SER A 68 -16.91 0.14 -39.79
N LEU A 69 -18.23 0.27 -39.74
CA LEU A 69 -19.01 0.69 -40.91
C LEU A 69 -18.81 2.15 -41.32
N ARG A 70 -18.30 2.98 -40.44
CA ARG A 70 -18.03 4.41 -40.72
C ARG A 70 -16.62 4.67 -41.22
N THR A 71 -15.68 3.81 -40.86
CA THR A 71 -14.26 3.99 -41.15
C THR A 71 -13.74 3.11 -42.27
N ASP A 72 -14.59 2.21 -42.80
CA ASP A 72 -14.24 1.14 -43.78
C ASP A 72 -13.14 0.17 -43.26
N ASP A 73 -12.78 0.25 -41.99
CA ASP A 73 -11.81 -0.62 -41.34
C ASP A 73 -12.47 -1.41 -40.19
N LEU A 74 -12.08 -2.68 -40.02
CA LEU A 74 -12.55 -3.45 -38.87
C LEU A 74 -11.88 -2.96 -37.58
N ILE A 75 -12.67 -2.45 -36.66
CA ILE A 75 -12.22 -1.93 -35.38
C ILE A 75 -12.69 -2.86 -34.25
N VAL A 76 -11.77 -3.22 -33.38
CA VAL A 76 -12.01 -4.10 -32.22
C VAL A 76 -11.94 -3.30 -30.94
N ARG A 77 -12.89 -3.58 -30.03
CA ARG A 77 -12.89 -3.07 -28.65
C ARG A 77 -11.84 -3.83 -27.85
N GLN A 78 -10.99 -3.11 -27.18
CA GLN A 78 -10.12 -3.67 -26.16
C GLN A 78 -10.75 -3.45 -24.81
N TYR A 79 -11.02 -4.54 -24.13
CA TYR A 79 -11.58 -4.51 -22.80
C TYR A 79 -10.47 -4.57 -21.76
N GLY A 80 -10.71 -3.96 -20.63
CA GLY A 80 -9.77 -4.00 -19.50
C GLY A 80 -10.47 -4.34 -18.21
N GLU A 81 -9.82 -5.13 -17.43
CA GLU A 81 -10.20 -5.38 -16.06
C GLU A 81 -9.49 -4.37 -15.16
N GLN A 82 -10.26 -3.68 -14.32
CA GLN A 82 -9.68 -2.79 -13.33
C GLN A 82 -8.91 -3.62 -12.31
N ILE A 83 -7.61 -3.39 -12.24
CA ILE A 83 -6.78 -4.08 -11.26
C ILE A 83 -6.76 -3.24 -9.99
N ASP A 84 -7.10 -3.87 -8.89
CA ASP A 84 -6.91 -3.30 -7.57
C ASP A 84 -5.41 -3.33 -7.21
N VAL A 85 -4.72 -2.23 -7.53
CA VAL A 85 -3.28 -2.12 -7.33
C VAL A 85 -3.00 -1.78 -5.89
N LYS A 86 -2.44 -2.73 -5.14
CA LYS A 86 -1.93 -2.48 -3.79
C LYS A 86 -0.65 -1.66 -3.87
N LYS A 87 -0.57 -0.56 -3.15
CA LYS A 87 0.68 0.18 -2.96
C LYS A 87 1.50 -0.46 -1.84
N VAL A 88 2.77 -0.69 -2.10
CA VAL A 88 3.67 -1.34 -1.14
C VAL A 88 4.61 -0.32 -0.52
N ILE A 89 4.60 -0.24 0.82
CA ILE A 89 5.56 0.54 1.61
C ILE A 89 6.58 -0.43 2.17
N LEU A 90 7.80 -0.40 1.61
CA LEU A 90 8.90 -1.20 2.14
C LEU A 90 9.60 -0.45 3.27
N VAL A 91 9.64 -1.05 4.45
CA VAL A 91 10.25 -0.47 5.65
C VAL A 91 11.52 -1.22 6.00
N ASP A 92 12.65 -0.54 5.90
CA ASP A 92 13.93 -1.07 6.37
C ASP A 92 14.15 -0.67 7.83
N LEU A 93 14.08 -1.65 8.73
CA LEU A 93 14.32 -1.51 10.15
C LEU A 93 15.78 -1.86 10.53
N SER A 94 16.68 -1.98 9.56
CA SER A 94 18.09 -2.22 9.81
C SER A 94 18.77 -0.94 10.33
N ILE A 95 19.59 -1.09 11.35
CA ILE A 95 20.26 0.03 12.00
C ILE A 95 21.76 -0.11 11.86
N LEU A 96 22.36 0.97 11.41
CA LEU A 96 23.77 1.24 11.66
C LEU A 96 23.88 1.74 13.10
N ASN A 97 24.69 1.07 13.90
CA ASN A 97 24.89 1.35 15.33
C ASN A 97 25.37 2.82 15.55
N THR A 98 24.42 3.75 15.69
CA THR A 98 24.71 5.18 15.84
C THR A 98 23.97 5.76 17.04
N ALA A 99 24.58 6.76 17.69
CA ALA A 99 24.00 7.48 18.83
C ALA A 99 22.61 8.12 18.55
N GLN A 100 22.24 8.25 17.27
CA GLN A 100 20.96 8.86 16.82
C GLN A 100 19.87 7.84 16.50
N TYR A 101 20.01 6.60 16.95
CA TYR A 101 19.09 5.50 16.66
C TYR A 101 17.61 5.85 16.87
N ARG A 102 17.27 6.35 18.07
CA ARG A 102 15.86 6.65 18.42
C ARG A 102 15.25 7.69 17.48
N SER A 103 15.96 8.79 17.25
CA SER A 103 15.48 9.86 16.39
C SER A 103 15.27 9.40 14.92
N ARG A 104 16.12 8.49 14.43
CA ARG A 104 15.95 7.91 13.08
C ARG A 104 14.75 6.99 13.01
N MET A 105 14.54 6.14 14.02
CA MET A 105 13.37 5.25 14.03
C MET A 105 12.08 6.03 14.16
N ASP A 106 12.04 7.07 14.99
CA ASP A 106 10.90 7.98 15.08
C ASP A 106 10.58 8.62 13.73
N ALA A 107 11.60 9.06 12.99
CA ALA A 107 11.44 9.61 11.64
C ALA A 107 10.91 8.57 10.64
N VAL A 108 11.40 7.33 10.69
CA VAL A 108 10.92 6.23 9.84
C VAL A 108 9.45 5.93 10.15
N TYR A 109 9.09 5.76 11.41
CA TYR A 109 7.70 5.50 11.79
C TYR A 109 6.77 6.65 11.43
N THR A 110 7.22 7.90 11.62
CA THR A 110 6.46 9.09 11.21
C THR A 110 6.27 9.14 9.68
N ALA A 111 7.30 8.82 8.91
CA ALA A 111 7.20 8.77 7.45
C ALA A 111 6.23 7.67 6.98
N VAL A 112 6.34 6.46 7.53
CA VAL A 112 5.44 5.34 7.21
C VAL A 112 3.99 5.69 7.56
N ALA A 113 3.75 6.21 8.77
CA ALA A 113 2.42 6.63 9.20
C ALA A 113 1.84 7.71 8.27
N SER A 114 2.67 8.68 7.87
CA SER A 114 2.24 9.79 7.00
C SER A 114 1.87 9.30 5.59
N ILE A 115 2.70 8.45 5.00
CA ILE A 115 2.44 7.89 3.66
C ILE A 115 1.23 6.96 3.69
N ALA A 116 1.16 6.06 4.67
CA ALA A 116 0.06 5.12 4.79
C ALA A 116 -1.27 5.84 5.09
N ASN A 117 -1.28 6.87 5.94
CA ASN A 117 -2.47 7.69 6.18
C ASN A 117 -2.96 8.38 4.91
N LEU A 118 -2.03 8.88 4.09
CA LEU A 118 -2.37 9.51 2.81
C LEU A 118 -3.00 8.51 1.84
N TYR A 119 -2.51 7.26 1.79
CA TYR A 119 -3.11 6.20 0.98
C TYR A 119 -4.51 5.83 1.48
N VAL A 120 -4.70 5.70 2.79
CA VAL A 120 -6.01 5.43 3.40
C VAL A 120 -7.00 6.55 3.08
N GLU A 121 -6.60 7.84 3.17
CA GLU A 121 -7.44 8.98 2.82
C GLU A 121 -7.86 9.00 1.34
N ASN A 122 -7.08 8.37 0.47
CA ASN A 122 -7.39 8.25 -0.96
C ASN A 122 -7.98 6.87 -1.33
N GLU A 123 -8.39 6.08 -0.35
CA GLU A 123 -8.98 4.74 -0.55
C GLU A 123 -8.07 3.79 -1.36
N VAL A 124 -6.75 3.93 -1.19
CA VAL A 124 -5.77 3.08 -1.87
C VAL A 124 -5.35 1.95 -0.94
N ASN A 125 -5.56 0.71 -1.38
CA ASN A 125 -5.13 -0.47 -0.67
C ASN A 125 -3.61 -0.47 -0.50
N THR A 126 -3.15 -0.62 0.74
CA THR A 126 -1.74 -0.47 1.09
C THR A 126 -1.22 -1.71 1.81
N LEU A 127 -0.01 -2.12 1.44
CA LEU A 127 0.72 -3.19 2.11
C LEU A 127 2.01 -2.61 2.70
N ILE A 128 2.16 -2.69 4.02
CA ILE A 128 3.43 -2.35 4.69
C ILE A 128 4.23 -3.63 4.83
N LEU A 129 5.44 -3.64 4.28
CA LEU A 129 6.37 -4.76 4.32
C LEU A 129 7.57 -4.39 5.18
N ALA A 130 7.81 -5.15 6.26
CA ALA A 130 8.95 -4.93 7.14
C ALA A 130 9.74 -6.23 7.36
N TRP A 131 11.07 -6.13 7.36
CA TRP A 131 11.93 -7.27 7.64
C TRP A 131 12.14 -7.46 9.14
N ASN A 132 11.76 -8.64 9.64
CA ASN A 132 12.02 -9.04 11.02
C ASN A 132 13.34 -9.84 11.10
N GLY A 133 14.40 -9.17 11.54
CA GLY A 133 15.74 -9.79 11.62
C GLY A 133 15.84 -10.95 12.62
N GLN A 134 15.01 -11.00 13.65
CA GLN A 134 15.01 -12.11 14.61
C GLN A 134 14.33 -13.36 14.03
N LYS A 135 13.22 -13.18 13.33
CA LYS A 135 12.47 -14.28 12.71
C LYS A 135 13.02 -14.68 11.35
N GLN A 136 13.92 -13.88 10.77
CA GLN A 136 14.43 -14.04 9.40
C GLN A 136 13.28 -14.13 8.37
N SER A 137 12.25 -13.32 8.54
CA SER A 137 11.07 -13.32 7.68
C SER A 137 10.53 -11.91 7.46
N ALA A 138 9.87 -11.69 6.34
CA ALA A 138 9.12 -10.47 6.10
C ALA A 138 7.78 -10.53 6.86
N GLU A 139 7.43 -9.44 7.50
CA GLU A 139 6.09 -9.24 8.07
C GLU A 139 5.27 -8.38 7.11
N TYR A 140 4.05 -8.84 6.81
CA TYR A 140 3.11 -8.24 5.87
C TYR A 140 1.96 -7.64 6.68
N LEU A 141 1.73 -6.34 6.54
CA LEU A 141 0.70 -5.61 7.26
C LEU A 141 -0.20 -4.93 6.24
N GLU A 142 -1.38 -5.50 6.00
CA GLU A 142 -2.38 -4.92 5.10
C GLU A 142 -3.11 -3.77 5.80
N VAL A 143 -3.39 -2.72 5.03
CA VAL A 143 -4.03 -1.49 5.51
C VAL A 143 -5.04 -1.02 4.47
N HIS A 144 -6.31 -1.04 4.86
CA HIS A 144 -7.42 -0.56 4.06
C HIS A 144 -8.12 0.63 4.73
N ASP A 145 -8.09 0.69 6.06
CA ASP A 145 -8.72 1.73 6.84
C ASP A 145 -7.80 2.28 7.95
N ARG A 146 -8.26 3.33 8.62
CA ARG A 146 -7.52 3.99 9.70
C ARG A 146 -7.35 3.09 10.93
N THR A 147 -8.27 2.18 11.18
CA THR A 147 -8.19 1.24 12.32
C THR A 147 -7.11 0.21 12.07
N GLU A 148 -7.06 -0.31 10.86
CA GLU A 148 -6.01 -1.24 10.41
C GLU A 148 -4.65 -0.55 10.37
N LEU A 149 -4.59 0.71 9.92
CA LEU A 149 -3.36 1.50 9.99
C LEU A 149 -2.81 1.58 11.40
N ASN A 150 -3.66 1.91 12.39
CA ASN A 150 -3.22 1.99 13.77
C ASN A 150 -2.71 0.64 14.30
N ARG A 151 -3.38 -0.47 13.96
CA ARG A 151 -2.93 -1.82 14.32
C ARG A 151 -1.61 -2.18 13.64
N ALA A 152 -1.49 -1.86 12.36
CA ALA A 152 -0.27 -2.09 11.59
C ALA A 152 0.91 -1.30 12.17
N MET A 153 0.71 -0.04 12.55
CA MET A 153 1.75 0.78 13.16
C MET A 153 2.18 0.23 14.52
N ILE A 154 1.25 -0.19 15.38
CA ILE A 154 1.57 -0.84 16.66
C ILE A 154 2.39 -2.12 16.40
N ARG A 155 1.99 -2.92 15.42
CA ARG A 155 2.71 -4.15 15.07
C ARG A 155 4.10 -3.86 14.52
N LEU A 156 4.23 -2.86 13.65
CA LEU A 156 5.50 -2.43 13.08
C LEU A 156 6.49 -1.99 14.17
N MET A 157 6.03 -1.23 15.17
CA MET A 157 6.85 -0.76 16.28
C MET A 157 7.28 -1.89 17.23
N GLN A 158 6.60 -3.04 17.20
CA GLN A 158 6.97 -4.23 17.96
C GLN A 158 8.01 -5.11 17.25
N ILE A 159 8.26 -4.88 15.96
CA ILE A 159 9.28 -5.61 15.21
C ILE A 159 10.66 -5.16 15.71
N PRO A 160 11.49 -6.09 16.22
CA PRO A 160 12.80 -5.73 16.70
C PRO A 160 13.69 -5.30 15.53
N CYS A 161 14.33 -4.19 15.70
CA CYS A 161 15.29 -3.69 14.74
C CYS A 161 16.52 -4.60 14.68
N SER A 162 16.99 -4.92 13.48
CA SER A 162 18.21 -5.68 13.29
C SER A 162 19.42 -4.73 13.22
N SER A 163 20.46 -4.98 14.03
CA SER A 163 21.74 -4.30 13.79
C SER A 163 22.40 -4.95 12.58
N ARG A 164 22.67 -4.22 11.53
CA ARG A 164 23.68 -4.61 10.55
C ARG A 164 25.03 -4.55 11.28
N ALA A 165 25.51 -5.70 11.73
CA ALA A 165 26.91 -5.82 12.11
C ALA A 165 27.72 -5.41 10.88
N GLY A 166 28.53 -4.34 11.02
CA GLY A 166 29.31 -3.83 9.90
C GLY A 166 30.19 -4.92 9.32
N GLU A 167 29.91 -5.35 8.11
CA GLU A 167 30.89 -5.95 7.23
C GLU A 167 31.82 -4.83 6.77
N HIS A 168 32.80 -4.52 7.62
CA HIS A 168 34.03 -3.86 7.25
C HIS A 168 35.16 -4.51 8.04
N ALA A 169 35.73 -5.55 7.47
CA ALA A 169 37.10 -5.99 7.67
C ALA A 169 37.80 -5.89 6.32
#